data_0a5422b03c3293ad3b829c144bf8deeb
#
_entry.id   0a5422b03c3293ad3b829c144bf8deeb
#
_cell.length_a   1.000
_cell.length_b   1.000
_cell.length_c   1.000
_cell.angle_alpha   90.00
_cell.angle_beta   90.00
_cell.angle_gamma   90.00
#
_symmetry.space_group_name_H-M   'P 1'
#
loop_
_entity.id
_entity.type
_entity.pdbx_description
1 polymer ?
#
loop_
_entity_poly.entity_id
_entity_poly.type
_entity_poly.pdbx_seq_one_letter_code
_entity_poly.pdbx_strand_id
1 'polypeptide(L)'
;MKTVIPCRIIYSKSDKCWYVESPGLYEGYVTYGDTLDEAKTMAAEAVSGLLESYLEHGDKFKIPKGGASGDWHGIEIEPGLAFALWLRNTRVSHNMTLAEVAEKMGVKYQVYQKLENPRTANPTLKTLKKLEAIFGQELVAV
;
A
#
# COMPACT_ATOMS: atom_id res chain seq x y z
N MET A 1 -5.25 6.92 -6.04
CA MET A 1 -4.33 5.88 -5.56
C MET A 1 -3.21 6.52 -4.75
N LYS A 2 -3.02 6.06 -3.53
CA LYS A 2 -1.97 6.60 -2.66
C LYS A 2 -0.70 5.78 -2.78
N THR A 3 0.41 6.44 -3.08
CA THR A 3 1.75 5.84 -3.12
C THR A 3 2.59 6.18 -1.89
N VAL A 4 2.04 6.98 -0.98
CA VAL A 4 2.72 7.46 0.21
C VAL A 4 2.02 6.93 1.46
N ILE A 5 2.78 6.29 2.34
CA ILE A 5 2.29 5.77 3.61
C ILE A 5 2.85 6.63 4.73
N PRO A 6 2.00 7.26 5.56
CA PRO A 6 2.49 8.04 6.69
C PRO A 6 3.11 7.14 7.76
N CYS A 7 4.31 7.49 8.21
CA CYS A 7 4.99 6.84 9.32
C CYS A 7 5.43 7.88 10.35
N ARG A 8 5.42 7.50 11.62
CA ARG A 8 5.98 8.31 12.69
C ARG A 8 7.44 7.92 12.91
N ILE A 9 8.34 8.90 12.86
CA ILE A 9 9.76 8.66 13.07
C ILE A 9 10.21 9.53 14.24
N ILE A 10 10.65 8.88 15.33
CA ILE A 10 10.93 9.51 16.61
C ILE A 10 12.36 9.24 17.01
N TYR A 11 13.10 10.30 17.39
CA TYR A 11 14.46 10.18 17.89
C TYR A 11 14.47 9.74 19.36
N SER A 12 15.26 8.71 19.66
CA SER A 12 15.52 8.24 21.02
C SER A 12 16.89 8.75 21.47
N LYS A 13 16.90 9.62 22.47
CA LYS A 13 18.16 10.15 23.05
C LYS A 13 18.96 9.06 23.76
N SER A 14 18.25 8.12 24.40
CA SER A 14 18.90 7.03 25.14
C SER A 14 19.55 6.03 24.20
N ASP A 15 18.88 5.66 23.12
CA ASP A 15 19.35 4.67 22.17
C ASP A 15 20.15 5.26 21.00
N LYS A 16 20.13 6.59 20.89
CA LYS A 16 20.81 7.36 19.84
C LYS A 16 20.45 6.92 18.44
N CYS A 17 19.15 6.66 18.22
CA CYS A 17 18.62 6.26 16.91
C CYS A 17 17.22 6.80 16.68
N TRP A 18 16.74 6.63 15.47
CA TRP A 18 15.41 7.04 15.04
C TRP A 18 14.54 5.80 14.90
N TYR A 19 13.51 5.69 15.73
CA TYR A 19 12.53 4.60 15.65
C TYR A 19 11.39 4.96 14.72
N VAL A 20 10.91 3.96 13.98
CA VAL A 20 9.79 4.11 13.04
C VAL A 20 8.59 3.36 13.56
N GLU A 21 7.44 4.05 13.60
CA GLU A 21 6.12 3.45 13.88
C GLU A 21 5.24 3.55 12.64
N SER A 22 4.39 2.54 12.45
CA SER A 22 3.36 2.57 11.40
C SER A 22 2.04 2.10 12.01
N PRO A 23 1.36 2.97 12.80
CA PRO A 23 0.13 2.60 13.50
C PRO A 23 -0.98 2.15 12.53
N GLY A 24 -1.58 1.01 12.84
CA GLY A 24 -2.57 0.39 11.95
C GLY A 24 -2.01 -0.71 11.07
N LEU A 25 -0.73 -0.64 10.71
CA LEU A 25 -0.03 -1.70 10.02
C LEU A 25 0.69 -2.63 10.98
N TYR A 26 1.27 -2.08 12.03
CA TYR A 26 2.02 -2.85 13.03
C TYR A 26 1.92 -2.15 14.37
N GLU A 27 1.87 -2.92 15.46
CA GLU A 27 1.85 -2.40 16.80
C GLU A 27 3.29 -2.32 17.34
N GLY A 28 3.73 -1.10 17.69
CA GLY A 28 5.08 -0.83 18.14
C GLY A 28 6.00 -0.35 17.00
N TYR A 29 7.31 -0.44 17.23
CA TYR A 29 8.30 -0.03 16.25
C TYR A 29 8.50 -1.09 15.18
N VAL A 30 8.42 -0.70 13.91
CA VAL A 30 8.62 -1.61 12.77
C VAL A 30 10.09 -1.72 12.38
N THR A 31 10.86 -0.66 12.60
CA THR A 31 12.30 -0.58 12.26
C THR A 31 12.93 0.64 12.91
N TYR A 32 14.21 0.84 12.65
CA TYR A 32 14.97 2.01 13.12
C TYR A 32 16.10 2.35 12.15
N GLY A 33 16.70 3.52 12.32
CA GLY A 33 17.90 3.94 11.62
C GLY A 33 18.77 4.84 12.49
N ASP A 34 20.04 4.91 12.18
CA ASP A 34 21.00 5.74 12.92
C ASP A 34 20.85 7.23 12.56
N THR A 35 20.35 7.50 11.36
CA THR A 35 20.01 8.84 10.88
C THR A 35 18.56 8.89 10.47
N LEU A 36 17.99 10.09 10.33
CA LEU A 36 16.62 10.25 9.85
C LEU A 36 16.48 9.69 8.44
N ASP A 37 17.43 9.93 7.55
CA ASP A 37 17.39 9.44 6.17
C ASP A 37 17.45 7.91 6.11
N GLU A 38 18.33 7.31 6.93
CA GLU A 38 18.37 5.86 7.05
C GLU A 38 17.07 5.29 7.58
N ALA A 39 16.48 5.92 8.60
CA ALA A 39 15.19 5.51 9.15
C ALA A 39 14.08 5.55 8.10
N LYS A 40 14.07 6.56 7.22
CA LYS A 40 13.11 6.63 6.11
C LYS A 40 13.30 5.51 5.11
N THR A 41 14.54 5.17 4.77
CA THR A 41 14.86 4.04 3.88
C THR A 41 14.40 2.72 4.50
N MET A 42 14.72 2.51 5.77
CA MET A 42 14.31 1.32 6.51
C MET A 42 12.77 1.25 6.65
N ALA A 43 12.11 2.40 6.81
CA ALA A 43 10.65 2.48 6.87
C ALA A 43 10.02 2.00 5.56
N ALA A 44 10.57 2.41 4.41
CA ALA A 44 10.06 1.98 3.12
C ALA A 44 10.13 0.46 2.95
N GLU A 45 11.24 -0.15 3.34
CA GLU A 45 11.42 -1.60 3.30
C GLU A 45 10.44 -2.32 4.23
N ALA A 46 10.33 -1.87 5.47
CA ALA A 46 9.48 -2.50 6.49
C ALA A 46 7.99 -2.39 6.12
N VAL A 47 7.54 -1.21 5.71
CA VAL A 47 6.15 -0.97 5.33
C VAL A 47 5.78 -1.76 4.08
N SER A 48 6.65 -1.78 3.07
CA SER A 48 6.43 -2.56 1.86
C SER A 48 6.30 -4.04 2.17
N GLY A 49 7.18 -4.57 3.00
CA GLY A 49 7.13 -5.98 3.42
C GLY A 49 5.84 -6.33 4.18
N LEU A 50 5.38 -5.45 5.07
CA LEU A 50 4.12 -5.63 5.79
C LEU A 50 2.92 -5.61 4.83
N LEU A 51 2.87 -4.66 3.92
CA LEU A 51 1.77 -4.55 2.95
C LEU A 51 1.71 -5.74 2.01
N GLU A 52 2.87 -6.20 1.51
CA GLU A 52 2.95 -7.40 0.68
C GLU A 52 2.47 -8.63 1.44
N SER A 53 2.86 -8.77 2.70
CA SER A 53 2.43 -9.88 3.56
C SER A 53 0.91 -9.87 3.77
N TYR A 54 0.33 -8.70 4.04
CA TYR A 54 -1.11 -8.58 4.22
C TYR A 54 -1.88 -8.93 2.93
N LEU A 55 -1.38 -8.50 1.78
CA LEU A 55 -1.98 -8.85 0.50
C LEU A 55 -1.91 -10.36 0.25
N GLU A 56 -0.78 -10.98 0.54
CA GLU A 56 -0.57 -12.42 0.34
C GLU A 56 -1.47 -13.27 1.24
N HIS A 57 -1.61 -12.89 2.51
CA HIS A 57 -2.37 -13.65 3.50
C HIS A 57 -3.85 -13.21 3.62
N GLY A 58 -4.23 -12.13 2.95
CA GLY A 58 -5.60 -11.60 3.04
C GLY A 58 -5.95 -10.99 4.39
N ASP A 59 -4.95 -10.62 5.18
CA ASP A 59 -5.16 -10.03 6.50
C ASP A 59 -5.74 -8.62 6.42
N LYS A 60 -6.49 -8.25 7.45
CA LYS A 60 -7.01 -6.90 7.59
C LYS A 60 -5.93 -5.99 8.16
N PHE A 61 -5.87 -4.78 7.64
CA PHE A 61 -4.95 -3.75 8.11
C PHE A 61 -5.55 -2.37 7.85
N LYS A 62 -5.00 -1.36 8.52
CA LYS A 62 -5.37 0.03 8.31
C LYS A 62 -4.16 0.82 7.87
N ILE A 63 -4.32 1.64 6.83
CA ILE A 63 -3.30 2.60 6.45
C ILE A 63 -3.31 3.75 7.46
N PRO A 64 -2.17 4.13 8.04
CA PRO A 64 -2.09 5.26 8.95
C PRO A 64 -2.58 6.54 8.29
N LYS A 65 -3.31 7.35 9.03
CA LYS A 65 -3.82 8.63 8.52
C LYS A 65 -2.79 9.76 8.61
N GLY A 66 -1.74 9.54 9.38
CA GLY A 66 -0.78 10.57 9.68
C GLY A 66 -1.29 11.56 10.72
N GLY A 67 -0.51 12.59 10.98
CA GLY A 67 -0.83 13.64 11.94
C GLY A 67 -0.10 14.94 11.64
N ALA A 68 -0.44 15.99 12.39
CA ALA A 68 0.08 17.33 12.18
C ALA A 68 1.47 17.55 12.81
N SER A 69 1.94 16.64 13.70
CA SER A 69 3.25 16.80 14.33
C SER A 69 4.39 16.58 13.34
N GLY A 70 5.54 17.19 13.61
CA GLY A 70 6.74 17.04 12.77
C GLY A 70 7.35 15.64 12.76
N ASP A 71 6.81 14.71 13.57
CA ASP A 71 7.26 13.32 13.60
C ASP A 71 6.70 12.46 12.45
N TRP A 72 5.66 12.95 11.79
CA TRP A 72 5.05 12.24 10.68
C TRP A 72 5.77 12.51 9.37
N HIS A 73 6.10 11.44 8.66
CA HIS A 73 6.79 11.48 7.37
C HIS A 73 6.05 10.60 6.36
N GLY A 74 5.91 11.09 5.15
CA GLY A 74 5.37 10.31 4.05
C GLY A 74 6.43 9.38 3.48
N ILE A 75 6.14 8.08 3.48
CA ILE A 75 7.06 7.05 2.97
C ILE A 75 6.53 6.55 1.65
N GLU A 76 7.31 6.75 0.58
CA GLU A 76 6.95 6.27 -0.75
C GLU A 76 7.05 4.75 -0.84
N ILE A 77 6.04 4.13 -1.47
CA ILE A 77 6.04 2.71 -1.80
C ILE A 77 6.05 2.54 -3.32
N GLU A 78 6.47 1.38 -3.79
CA GLU A 78 6.52 1.09 -5.22
C GLU A 78 5.13 1.19 -5.87
N PRO A 79 5.03 1.76 -7.08
CA PRO A 79 3.74 1.92 -7.76
C PRO A 79 2.96 0.62 -7.96
N GLY A 80 3.65 -0.48 -8.24
CA GLY A 80 3.01 -1.79 -8.40
C GLY A 80 2.34 -2.26 -7.10
N LEU A 81 3.00 -2.06 -5.96
CA LEU A 81 2.44 -2.37 -4.66
C LEU A 81 1.24 -1.46 -4.35
N ALA A 82 1.37 -0.16 -4.58
CA ALA A 82 0.30 0.80 -4.37
C ALA A 82 -0.94 0.47 -5.21
N PHE A 83 -0.73 0.12 -6.47
CA PHE A 83 -1.81 -0.25 -7.39
C PHE A 83 -2.52 -1.54 -6.94
N ALA A 84 -1.77 -2.59 -6.64
CA ALA A 84 -2.33 -3.88 -6.21
C ALA A 84 -3.15 -3.71 -4.91
N LEU A 85 -2.63 -2.93 -3.97
CA LEU A 85 -3.28 -2.62 -2.70
C LEU A 85 -4.59 -1.86 -2.92
N TRP A 86 -4.54 -0.81 -3.73
CA TRP A 86 -5.71 -0.01 -4.06
C TRP A 86 -6.77 -0.87 -4.76
N LEU A 87 -6.38 -1.66 -5.75
CA LEU A 87 -7.30 -2.49 -6.52
C LEU A 87 -8.00 -3.52 -5.64
N ARG A 88 -7.24 -4.23 -4.81
CA ARG A 88 -7.81 -5.20 -3.87
C ARG A 88 -8.80 -4.54 -2.91
N ASN A 89 -8.40 -3.43 -2.30
CA ASN A 89 -9.25 -2.73 -1.33
C ASN A 89 -10.54 -2.21 -1.98
N THR A 90 -10.44 -1.70 -3.20
CA THR A 90 -11.61 -1.25 -3.97
C THR A 90 -12.54 -2.41 -4.29
N ARG A 91 -11.99 -3.52 -4.78
CA ARG A 91 -12.77 -4.73 -5.07
C ARG A 91 -13.50 -5.24 -3.83
N VAL A 92 -12.79 -5.37 -2.72
CA VAL A 92 -13.36 -5.86 -1.46
C VAL A 92 -14.45 -4.91 -0.94
N SER A 93 -14.25 -3.60 -1.05
CA SER A 93 -15.25 -2.60 -0.64
C SER A 93 -16.52 -2.65 -1.48
N HIS A 94 -16.44 -3.15 -2.70
CA HIS A 94 -17.60 -3.38 -3.59
C HIS A 94 -18.19 -4.78 -3.44
N ASN A 95 -17.71 -5.55 -2.47
CA ASN A 95 -18.17 -6.93 -2.22
C ASN A 95 -18.07 -7.85 -3.44
N MET A 96 -17.01 -7.67 -4.24
CA MET A 96 -16.79 -8.46 -5.44
C MET A 96 -15.66 -9.47 -5.24
N THR A 97 -15.84 -10.64 -5.85
CA THR A 97 -14.77 -11.64 -5.93
C THR A 97 -13.82 -11.33 -7.09
N LEU A 98 -12.65 -11.98 -7.07
CA LEU A 98 -11.69 -11.90 -8.19
C LEU A 98 -12.34 -12.32 -9.51
N ALA A 99 -13.09 -13.43 -9.48
CA ALA A 99 -13.78 -13.96 -10.65
C ALA A 99 -14.83 -12.99 -11.20
N GLU A 100 -15.59 -12.34 -10.33
CA GLU A 100 -16.61 -11.36 -10.73
C GLU A 100 -16.01 -10.16 -11.46
N VAL A 101 -14.88 -9.62 -10.96
CA VAL A 101 -14.21 -8.50 -11.62
C VAL A 101 -13.62 -8.94 -12.95
N ALA A 102 -12.99 -10.11 -13.01
CA ALA A 102 -12.44 -10.66 -14.24
C ALA A 102 -13.53 -10.80 -15.31
N GLU A 103 -14.71 -11.32 -14.94
CA GLU A 103 -15.84 -11.44 -15.83
C GLU A 103 -16.31 -10.08 -16.36
N LYS A 104 -16.45 -9.09 -15.49
CA LYS A 104 -16.83 -7.72 -15.89
C LYS A 104 -15.81 -7.06 -16.81
N MET A 105 -14.54 -7.38 -16.64
CA MET A 105 -13.47 -6.90 -17.52
C MET A 105 -13.41 -7.64 -18.85
N GLY A 106 -14.04 -8.82 -18.95
CA GLY A 106 -13.93 -9.67 -20.11
C GLY A 106 -12.56 -10.33 -20.27
N VAL A 107 -11.90 -10.62 -19.16
CA VAL A 107 -10.57 -11.26 -19.12
C VAL A 107 -10.63 -12.56 -18.32
N LYS A 108 -9.61 -13.41 -18.51
CA LYS A 108 -9.46 -14.63 -17.71
C LYS A 108 -9.12 -14.29 -16.25
N TYR A 109 -9.55 -15.15 -15.35
CA TYR A 109 -9.27 -15.01 -13.91
C TYR A 109 -7.77 -14.77 -13.62
N GLN A 110 -6.90 -15.55 -14.28
CA GLN A 110 -5.45 -15.43 -14.07
C GLN A 110 -4.90 -14.06 -14.53
N VAL A 111 -5.49 -13.48 -15.56
CA VAL A 111 -5.10 -12.16 -16.06
C VAL A 111 -5.44 -11.09 -15.03
N TYR A 112 -6.62 -11.15 -14.46
CA TYR A 112 -7.02 -10.22 -13.41
C TYR A 112 -6.20 -10.42 -12.12
N GLN A 113 -5.99 -11.68 -11.72
CA GLN A 113 -5.23 -12.01 -10.52
C GLN A 113 -3.84 -11.37 -10.51
N LYS A 114 -3.18 -11.29 -11.66
CA LYS A 114 -1.87 -10.64 -11.81
C LYS A 114 -1.92 -9.13 -11.49
N LEU A 115 -3.05 -8.49 -11.67
CA LEU A 115 -3.22 -7.06 -11.36
C LEU A 115 -3.26 -6.80 -9.86
N GLU A 116 -3.70 -7.76 -9.05
CA GLU A 116 -3.70 -7.64 -7.59
C GLU A 116 -2.42 -8.17 -6.95
N ASN A 117 -1.44 -8.55 -7.73
CA ASN A 117 -0.13 -9.00 -7.26
C ASN A 117 0.90 -7.88 -7.46
N PRO A 118 1.53 -7.38 -6.38
CA PRO A 118 2.49 -6.27 -6.48
C PRO A 118 3.65 -6.52 -7.44
N ARG A 119 4.07 -7.79 -7.58
CA ARG A 119 5.21 -8.18 -8.42
C ARG A 119 4.89 -8.19 -9.91
N THR A 120 3.61 -8.38 -10.26
CA THR A 120 3.17 -8.51 -11.65
C THR A 120 2.24 -7.39 -12.10
N ALA A 121 1.78 -6.54 -11.18
CA ALA A 121 0.87 -5.46 -11.48
C ALA A 121 1.50 -4.44 -12.44
N ASN A 122 1.00 -4.41 -13.66
CA ASN A 122 1.45 -3.47 -14.69
C ASN A 122 0.28 -3.17 -15.64
N PRO A 123 -0.73 -2.42 -15.17
CA PRO A 123 -1.91 -2.15 -15.98
C PRO A 123 -1.61 -1.19 -17.13
N THR A 124 -2.24 -1.45 -18.27
CA THR A 124 -2.26 -0.48 -19.37
C THR A 124 -3.28 0.61 -19.09
N LEU A 125 -3.22 1.72 -19.84
CA LEU A 125 -4.21 2.77 -19.76
C LEU A 125 -5.64 2.25 -20.05
N LYS A 126 -5.76 1.33 -21.00
CA LYS A 126 -7.05 0.68 -21.32
C LYS A 126 -7.58 -0.10 -20.12
N THR A 127 -6.71 -0.84 -19.44
CA THR A 127 -7.08 -1.59 -18.24
C THR A 127 -7.55 -0.66 -17.13
N LEU A 128 -6.84 0.44 -16.90
CA LEU A 128 -7.23 1.45 -15.92
C LEU A 128 -8.61 2.02 -16.22
N LYS A 129 -8.91 2.34 -17.48
CA LYS A 129 -10.22 2.84 -17.88
C LYS A 129 -11.35 1.84 -17.67
N LYS A 130 -11.10 0.56 -17.93
CA LYS A 130 -12.07 -0.51 -17.65
C LYS A 130 -12.37 -0.62 -16.16
N LEU A 131 -11.33 -0.57 -15.33
CA LEU A 131 -11.48 -0.64 -13.88
C LEU A 131 -12.22 0.58 -13.31
N GLU A 132 -11.93 1.78 -13.81
CA GLU A 132 -12.67 2.98 -13.44
C GLU A 132 -14.17 2.84 -13.74
N ALA A 133 -14.51 2.30 -14.91
CA ALA A 133 -15.90 2.07 -15.31
C ALA A 133 -16.60 1.04 -14.42
N ILE A 134 -15.90 -0.05 -14.06
CA ILE A 134 -16.45 -1.11 -13.21
C ILE A 134 -16.71 -0.61 -11.79
N PHE A 135 -15.80 0.14 -11.21
CA PHE A 135 -15.89 0.61 -9.83
C PHE A 135 -16.52 2.00 -9.67
N GLY A 136 -16.71 2.73 -10.77
CA GLY A 136 -17.26 4.07 -10.71
C GLY A 136 -16.35 5.08 -9.98
N GLN A 137 -15.05 4.85 -9.98
CA GLN A 137 -14.07 5.68 -9.29
C GLN A 137 -12.91 6.02 -10.22
N GLU A 138 -12.37 7.23 -10.08
CA GLU A 138 -11.13 7.60 -10.75
C GLU A 138 -9.95 6.92 -10.06
N LEU A 139 -9.11 6.27 -10.86
CA LEU A 139 -7.93 5.54 -10.40
C LEU A 139 -6.72 6.43 -10.22
N VAL A 140 -6.60 7.40 -11.10
CA VAL A 140 -5.49 8.33 -11.07
C VAL A 140 -6.04 9.64 -10.55
N ALA A 141 -5.89 9.87 -9.26
CA ALA A 141 -6.11 11.19 -8.69
C ALA A 141 -4.99 12.08 -9.21
N VAL A 142 -5.38 13.04 -9.98
CA VAL A 142 -4.46 14.08 -10.43
C VAL A 142 -4.27 15.07 -9.29
#